data_46851409bad5e4bd78c52472d4e387c2
#
_entry.id   46851409bad5e4bd78c52472d4e387c2
#
_cell.length_a   1.000
_cell.length_b   1.000
_cell.length_c   1.000
_cell.angle_alpha   90.00
_cell.angle_beta   90.00
_cell.angle_gamma   90.00
#
_symmetry.space_group_name_H-M   'P 1'
#
loop_
_entity.id
_entity.type
_entity.pdbx_description
1 polymer ?
#
loop_
_entity_poly.entity_id
_entity_poly.type
_entity_poly.pdbx_seq_one_letter_code
_entity_poly.pdbx_strand_id
1 'polypeptide(L)'
;MPRLPFLLIPLLLLAGCSSTAFVQQDLQHHHWVLSKLDGEPIEAPRDNPPDFEIGEHFTVNGIAGCNRYFGQGHLEDDKLWITSLGSTEMACMPPLDTIEQAVLTTLTKGATLSGTSQNLILQGKQHRLEYTLRDWVF
;
A
#
# COMPACT_ATOMS: atom_id res chain seq x y z
N MET A 1 -11.62 68.09 -8.34
CA MET A 1 -12.05 66.80 -7.76
C MET A 1 -11.03 65.73 -8.10
N PRO A 2 -10.29 65.23 -7.15
CA PRO A 2 -9.31 64.18 -7.43
C PRO A 2 -10.03 62.83 -7.58
N ARG A 3 -9.81 62.22 -8.71
CA ARG A 3 -10.27 60.82 -8.97
C ARG A 3 -9.29 59.87 -8.29
N LEU A 4 -9.78 59.11 -7.29
CA LEU A 4 -9.05 57.98 -6.71
C LEU A 4 -8.99 56.85 -7.74
N PRO A 5 -7.81 56.26 -7.98
CA PRO A 5 -7.75 55.00 -8.77
C PRO A 5 -8.19 53.82 -7.89
N PHE A 6 -9.18 53.12 -8.39
CA PHE A 6 -9.58 51.82 -7.83
C PHE A 6 -8.44 50.85 -8.06
N LEU A 7 -7.72 50.45 -7.01
CA LEU A 7 -6.76 49.36 -7.04
C LEU A 7 -7.52 48.05 -7.02
N LEU A 8 -7.63 47.42 -8.16
CA LEU A 8 -8.07 46.03 -8.29
C LEU A 8 -6.95 45.11 -7.79
N ILE A 9 -7.12 44.59 -6.56
CA ILE A 9 -6.26 43.55 -6.01
C ILE A 9 -6.74 42.22 -6.63
N PRO A 10 -5.90 41.51 -7.39
CA PRO A 10 -6.28 40.19 -7.86
C PRO A 10 -6.25 39.20 -6.68
N LEU A 11 -7.41 38.67 -6.36
CA LEU A 11 -7.58 37.57 -5.39
C LEU A 11 -6.95 36.33 -5.98
N LEU A 12 -5.71 36.03 -5.60
CA LEU A 12 -5.07 34.75 -5.92
C LEU A 12 -5.82 33.64 -5.19
N LEU A 13 -6.66 32.90 -5.92
CA LEU A 13 -7.20 31.64 -5.45
C LEU A 13 -6.07 30.62 -5.41
N LEU A 14 -5.49 30.42 -4.24
CA LEU A 14 -4.64 29.25 -3.96
C LEU A 14 -5.54 28.02 -3.97
N ALA A 15 -5.62 27.35 -5.12
CA ALA A 15 -6.15 26.00 -5.22
C ALA A 15 -5.18 25.07 -4.48
N GLY A 16 -5.41 24.89 -3.19
CA GLY A 16 -4.69 23.89 -2.42
C GLY A 16 -5.10 22.51 -2.90
N CYS A 17 -4.19 21.78 -3.54
CA CYS A 17 -4.34 20.34 -3.74
C CYS A 17 -4.23 19.67 -2.37
N SER A 18 -5.36 19.43 -1.70
CA SER A 18 -5.40 18.57 -0.52
C SER A 18 -5.37 17.12 -0.99
N SER A 19 -4.18 16.49 -0.99
CA SER A 19 -4.08 15.05 -1.04
C SER A 19 -4.61 14.51 0.29
N THR A 20 -5.72 13.77 0.25
CA THR A 20 -6.23 13.07 1.42
C THR A 20 -5.28 11.94 1.78
N ALA A 21 -4.69 12.00 2.99
CA ALA A 21 -3.89 10.91 3.54
C ALA A 21 -4.76 9.67 3.78
N PHE A 22 -4.19 8.47 3.62
CA PHE A 22 -4.86 7.23 3.97
C PHE A 22 -5.07 7.14 5.48
N VAL A 23 -6.23 6.63 5.87
CA VAL A 23 -6.52 6.27 7.25
C VAL A 23 -6.70 4.76 7.37
N GLN A 24 -6.62 4.24 8.60
CA GLN A 24 -6.70 2.78 8.83
C GLN A 24 -7.96 2.15 8.21
N GLN A 25 -9.09 2.85 8.29
CA GLN A 25 -10.37 2.36 7.75
C GLN A 25 -10.36 2.18 6.23
N ASP A 26 -9.53 2.91 5.51
CA ASP A 26 -9.41 2.75 4.05
C ASP A 26 -8.75 1.42 3.66
N LEU A 27 -8.03 0.81 4.58
CA LEU A 27 -7.26 -0.40 4.36
C LEU A 27 -7.88 -1.63 5.00
N GLN A 28 -8.66 -1.45 6.10
CA GLN A 28 -9.25 -2.55 6.86
C GLN A 28 -10.38 -3.23 6.10
N HIS A 29 -10.52 -4.54 6.30
CA HIS A 29 -11.60 -5.36 5.75
C HIS A 29 -11.61 -5.45 4.22
N HIS A 30 -10.49 -5.18 3.60
CA HIS A 30 -10.29 -5.31 2.17
C HIS A 30 -9.22 -6.35 1.85
N HIS A 31 -9.37 -6.99 0.69
CA HIS A 31 -8.41 -7.94 0.15
C HIS A 31 -7.59 -7.27 -0.96
N TRP A 32 -6.29 -7.21 -0.76
CA TRP A 32 -5.34 -6.57 -1.66
C TRP A 32 -4.43 -7.61 -2.30
N VAL A 33 -4.43 -7.69 -3.61
CA VAL A 33 -3.62 -8.66 -4.37
C VAL A 33 -2.46 -7.95 -5.06
N LEU A 34 -1.25 -8.47 -4.87
CA LEU A 34 -0.05 -7.93 -5.50
C LEU A 34 -0.13 -8.10 -7.02
N SER A 35 -0.02 -6.99 -7.74
CA SER A 35 -0.08 -6.95 -9.21
C SER A 35 1.26 -6.68 -9.85
N LYS A 36 2.10 -5.84 -9.20
CA LYS A 36 3.42 -5.47 -9.73
C LYS A 36 4.48 -5.42 -8.63
N LEU A 37 5.69 -5.77 -9.00
CA LEU A 37 6.90 -5.58 -8.21
C LEU A 37 7.89 -4.75 -9.04
N ASP A 38 8.34 -3.62 -8.49
CA ASP A 38 9.28 -2.70 -9.14
C ASP A 38 8.83 -2.25 -10.56
N GLY A 39 7.52 -2.06 -10.71
CA GLY A 39 6.88 -1.62 -11.95
C GLY A 39 6.56 -2.73 -12.96
N GLU A 40 7.02 -3.96 -12.73
CA GLU A 40 6.77 -5.10 -13.60
C GLU A 40 5.63 -5.99 -13.07
N PRO A 41 4.70 -6.43 -13.93
CA PRO A 41 3.69 -7.40 -13.55
C PRO A 41 4.33 -8.67 -13.00
N ILE A 42 3.76 -9.22 -11.92
CA ILE A 42 4.25 -10.45 -11.34
C ILE A 42 3.61 -11.68 -12.01
N GLU A 43 4.37 -12.77 -12.07
CA GLU A 43 3.85 -14.09 -12.39
C GLU A 43 3.57 -14.83 -11.07
N ALA A 44 2.31 -15.09 -10.80
CA ALA A 44 1.88 -15.78 -9.59
C ALA A 44 0.74 -16.75 -9.88
N PRO A 45 0.58 -17.80 -9.05
CA PRO A 45 -0.55 -18.71 -9.15
C PRO A 45 -1.88 -17.96 -9.00
N ARG A 46 -2.85 -18.27 -9.84
CA ARG A 46 -4.17 -17.63 -9.79
C ARG A 46 -4.94 -17.96 -8.51
N ASP A 47 -4.72 -19.17 -7.99
CA ASP A 47 -5.46 -19.67 -6.83
C ASP A 47 -4.90 -19.15 -5.50
N ASN A 48 -3.63 -18.78 -5.47
CA ASN A 48 -2.92 -18.31 -4.28
C ASN A 48 -1.93 -17.19 -4.62
N PRO A 49 -2.39 -16.05 -5.13
CA PRO A 49 -1.50 -14.93 -5.42
C PRO A 49 -0.95 -14.31 -4.14
N PRO A 50 0.23 -13.67 -4.19
CA PRO A 50 0.68 -12.81 -3.12
C PRO A 50 -0.37 -11.73 -2.81
N ASP A 51 -0.73 -11.59 -1.54
CA ASP A 51 -1.82 -10.73 -1.10
C ASP A 51 -1.63 -10.26 0.33
N PHE A 52 -2.51 -9.39 0.78
CA PHE A 52 -2.74 -9.15 2.19
C PHE A 52 -4.17 -8.72 2.49
N GLU A 53 -4.57 -8.98 3.72
CA GLU A 53 -5.77 -8.44 4.34
C GLU A 53 -5.41 -7.76 5.66
N ILE A 54 -6.08 -6.67 5.95
CA ILE A 54 -5.99 -5.99 7.23
C ILE A 54 -7.33 -6.13 7.93
N GLY A 55 -7.32 -6.82 9.05
CA GLY A 55 -8.51 -7.09 9.86
C GLY A 55 -8.66 -6.14 11.04
N GLU A 56 -9.37 -6.65 12.05
CA GLU A 56 -9.58 -5.95 13.31
C GLU A 56 -8.24 -5.64 14.00
N HIS A 57 -8.23 -4.56 14.76
CA HIS A 57 -7.04 -4.07 15.46
C HIS A 57 -5.82 -3.84 14.54
N PHE A 58 -6.06 -3.67 13.25
CA PHE A 58 -5.03 -3.47 12.23
C PHE A 58 -4.04 -4.64 12.13
N THR A 59 -4.51 -5.85 12.39
CA THR A 59 -3.73 -7.07 12.16
C THR A 59 -3.64 -7.37 10.68
N VAL A 60 -2.46 -7.77 10.22
CA VAL A 60 -2.19 -8.07 8.80
C VAL A 60 -1.92 -9.55 8.64
N ASN A 61 -2.50 -10.14 7.61
CA ASN A 61 -2.17 -11.49 7.17
C ASN A 61 -2.22 -11.57 5.64
N GLY A 62 -1.49 -12.52 5.08
CA GLY A 62 -1.46 -12.71 3.64
C GLY A 62 -0.47 -13.76 3.20
N ILE A 63 -0.24 -13.78 1.90
CA ILE A 63 0.76 -14.61 1.23
C ILE A 63 1.83 -13.67 0.68
N ALA A 64 3.09 -13.89 1.07
CA ALA A 64 4.20 -13.04 0.61
C ALA A 64 4.67 -13.42 -0.81
N GLY A 65 5.07 -14.64 -1.00
CA GLY A 65 5.34 -15.26 -2.30
C GLY A 65 4.62 -16.59 -2.36
N CYS A 66 5.07 -17.57 -1.59
CA CYS A 66 4.39 -18.85 -1.37
C CYS A 66 4.07 -19.10 0.11
N ASN A 67 4.71 -18.39 1.02
CA ASN A 67 4.49 -18.53 2.45
C ASN A 67 3.43 -17.57 2.97
N ARG A 68 2.63 -18.03 3.93
CA ARG A 68 1.73 -17.19 4.69
C ARG A 68 2.51 -16.39 5.72
N TYR A 69 2.10 -15.14 5.91
CA TYR A 69 2.63 -14.28 6.96
C TYR A 69 1.50 -13.59 7.73
N PHE A 70 1.82 -13.12 8.91
CA PHE A 70 0.92 -12.37 9.77
C PHE A 70 1.73 -11.45 10.68
N GLY A 71 1.10 -10.41 11.17
CA GLY A 71 1.74 -9.50 12.11
C GLY A 71 0.84 -8.34 12.50
N GLN A 72 1.39 -7.42 13.27
CA GLN A 72 0.71 -6.21 13.66
C GLN A 72 1.04 -5.09 12.69
N GLY A 73 0.03 -4.58 12.00
CA GLY A 73 0.17 -3.43 11.12
C GLY A 73 0.19 -2.11 11.90
N HIS A 74 0.89 -1.15 11.34
CA HIS A 74 0.96 0.24 11.82
C HIS A 74 0.86 1.18 10.63
N LEU A 75 0.09 2.24 10.78
CA LEU A 75 -0.03 3.31 9.78
C LEU A 75 0.11 4.65 10.48
N GLU A 76 1.13 5.41 10.10
CA GLU A 76 1.38 6.76 10.60
C GLU A 76 1.97 7.62 9.48
N ASP A 77 1.38 8.77 9.21
CA ASP A 77 1.81 9.72 8.16
C ASP A 77 2.06 9.03 6.80
N ASP A 78 1.10 8.22 6.35
CA ASP A 78 1.17 7.40 5.13
C ASP A 78 2.29 6.35 5.12
N LYS A 79 2.95 6.12 6.23
CA LYS A 79 3.92 5.04 6.37
C LYS A 79 3.25 3.80 6.96
N LEU A 80 3.31 2.70 6.22
CA LEU A 80 2.82 1.38 6.61
C LEU A 80 3.99 0.47 6.95
N TRP A 81 3.94 -0.19 8.10
CA TRP A 81 4.91 -1.24 8.46
C TRP A 81 4.27 -2.30 9.34
N ILE A 82 4.91 -3.45 9.44
CA ILE A 82 4.44 -4.60 10.23
C ILE A 82 5.47 -4.94 11.28
N THR A 83 5.03 -5.11 12.52
CA THR A 83 5.83 -5.63 13.63
C THR A 83 5.38 -7.02 14.04
N SER A 84 6.23 -7.74 14.78
CA SER A 84 5.92 -9.10 15.24
C SER A 84 5.54 -10.04 14.10
N LEU A 85 6.18 -9.88 12.95
CA LEU A 85 5.89 -10.67 11.77
C LEU A 85 6.32 -12.13 11.96
N GLY A 86 5.37 -13.04 11.78
CA GLY A 86 5.61 -14.47 11.66
C GLY A 86 5.26 -14.96 10.26
N SER A 87 5.93 -16.01 9.82
CA SER A 87 5.64 -16.62 8.52
C SER A 87 5.94 -18.12 8.52
N THR A 88 5.30 -18.85 7.62
CA THR A 88 5.74 -20.19 7.26
C THR A 88 7.07 -20.10 6.49
N GLU A 89 7.81 -21.19 6.43
CA GLU A 89 9.17 -21.20 5.86
C GLU A 89 9.36 -22.32 4.82
N MET A 90 8.40 -22.46 3.91
CA MET A 90 8.56 -23.35 2.76
C MET A 90 9.53 -22.74 1.75
N ALA A 91 10.28 -23.58 1.03
CA ALA A 91 11.08 -23.12 -0.09
C ALA A 91 10.15 -22.74 -1.26
N CYS A 92 10.18 -21.47 -1.65
CA CYS A 92 9.42 -21.00 -2.80
C CYS A 92 10.19 -21.25 -4.09
N MET A 93 9.45 -21.68 -5.13
CA MET A 93 10.00 -21.78 -6.49
C MET A 93 10.12 -20.37 -7.12
N PRO A 94 11.17 -20.11 -7.90
CA PRO A 94 11.24 -18.86 -8.67
C PRO A 94 10.01 -18.67 -9.59
N PRO A 95 9.48 -17.45 -9.73
CA PRO A 95 9.95 -16.17 -9.15
C PRO A 95 9.40 -15.86 -7.76
N LEU A 96 8.63 -16.76 -7.14
CA LEU A 96 7.96 -16.49 -5.86
C LEU A 96 8.92 -16.28 -4.69
N ASP A 97 10.09 -16.87 -4.73
CA ASP A 97 11.15 -16.67 -3.73
C ASP A 97 11.63 -15.20 -3.68
N THR A 98 11.87 -14.61 -4.83
CA THR A 98 12.26 -13.19 -4.95
C THR A 98 11.12 -12.25 -4.55
N ILE A 99 9.90 -12.55 -4.96
CA ILE A 99 8.70 -11.79 -4.60
C ILE A 99 8.51 -11.82 -3.09
N GLU A 100 8.64 -12.97 -2.46
CA GLU A 100 8.48 -13.12 -1.01
C GLU A 100 9.46 -12.26 -0.23
N GLN A 101 10.72 -12.30 -0.58
CA GLN A 101 11.74 -11.49 0.06
C GLN A 101 11.45 -10.00 -0.10
N ALA A 102 11.04 -9.56 -1.29
CA ALA A 102 10.69 -8.17 -1.54
C ALA A 102 9.49 -7.72 -0.70
N VAL A 103 8.45 -8.54 -0.62
CA VAL A 103 7.24 -8.25 0.18
C VAL A 103 7.57 -8.16 1.66
N LEU A 104 8.20 -9.19 2.22
CA LEU A 104 8.52 -9.24 3.66
C LEU A 104 9.48 -8.12 4.07
N THR A 105 10.49 -7.85 3.28
CA THR A 105 11.45 -6.75 3.54
C THR A 105 10.77 -5.40 3.50
N THR A 106 9.92 -5.15 2.50
CA THR A 106 9.21 -3.87 2.36
C THR A 106 8.26 -3.63 3.53
N LEU A 107 7.49 -4.64 3.92
CA LEU A 107 6.53 -4.52 5.00
C LEU A 107 7.18 -4.40 6.38
N THR A 108 8.27 -5.10 6.63
CA THR A 108 8.97 -5.02 7.93
C THR A 108 9.77 -3.74 8.10
N LYS A 109 10.42 -3.26 7.05
CA LYS A 109 11.18 -2.00 7.08
C LYS A 109 10.28 -0.77 6.95
N GLY A 110 9.09 -0.94 6.44
CA GLY A 110 8.13 0.11 6.22
C GLY A 110 8.21 0.73 4.83
N ALA A 111 7.05 1.18 4.36
CA ALA A 111 6.88 1.78 3.05
C ALA A 111 5.93 2.96 3.10
N THR A 112 6.15 3.92 2.22
CA THR A 112 5.22 5.03 2.02
C THR A 112 4.05 4.56 1.17
N LEU A 113 2.85 4.74 1.69
CA LEU A 113 1.60 4.38 1.06
C LEU A 113 1.08 5.51 0.18
N SER A 114 0.69 5.19 -1.04
CA SER A 114 0.02 6.10 -1.97
C SER A 114 -0.96 5.32 -2.84
N GLY A 115 -1.60 5.99 -3.77
CA GLY A 115 -2.54 5.37 -4.70
C GLY A 115 -3.98 5.83 -4.50
N THR A 116 -4.91 4.93 -4.77
CA THR A 116 -6.35 5.16 -4.73
C THR A 116 -7.06 4.12 -3.88
N SER A 117 -8.38 4.21 -3.75
CA SER A 117 -9.18 3.17 -3.08
C SER A 117 -9.19 1.82 -3.83
N GLN A 118 -8.71 1.76 -5.06
CA GLN A 118 -8.67 0.55 -5.89
C GLN A 118 -7.26 -0.01 -6.08
N ASN A 119 -6.24 0.83 -5.91
CA ASN A 119 -4.85 0.46 -6.14
C ASN A 119 -3.96 1.11 -5.08
N LEU A 120 -3.23 0.29 -4.35
CA LEU A 120 -2.27 0.73 -3.36
C LEU A 120 -0.84 0.60 -3.90
N ILE A 121 -0.04 1.61 -3.62
CA ILE A 121 1.38 1.62 -3.92
C ILE A 121 2.13 1.72 -2.60
N LEU A 122 3.00 0.76 -2.35
CA LEU A 122 3.90 0.73 -1.21
C LEU A 122 5.33 0.96 -1.71
N GLN A 123 5.86 2.15 -1.47
CA GLN A 123 7.22 2.51 -1.84
C GLN A 123 8.15 2.33 -0.64
N GLY A 124 8.91 1.24 -0.65
CA GLY A 124 10.01 1.00 0.28
C GLY A 124 11.33 1.59 -0.22
N LYS A 125 12.40 1.40 0.54
CA LYS A 125 13.74 1.85 0.14
C LYS A 125 14.31 1.07 -1.05
N GLN A 126 13.97 -0.22 -1.15
CA GLN A 126 14.54 -1.14 -2.15
C GLN A 126 13.51 -1.53 -3.20
N HIS A 127 12.23 -1.67 -2.82
CA HIS A 127 11.19 -2.19 -3.68
C HIS A 127 9.95 -1.32 -3.68
N ARG A 128 9.25 -1.34 -4.81
CA ARG A 128 7.92 -0.78 -5.00
C ARG A 128 6.94 -1.93 -5.21
N LEU A 129 5.94 -2.00 -4.35
CA LEU A 129 4.86 -2.98 -4.44
C LEU A 129 3.57 -2.26 -4.89
N GLU A 130 2.87 -2.82 -5.85
CA GLU A 130 1.57 -2.33 -6.29
C GLU A 130 0.52 -3.40 -6.08
N TYR A 131 -0.50 -3.07 -5.30
CA TYR A 131 -1.62 -3.96 -4.98
C TYR A 131 -2.90 -3.44 -5.60
N THR A 132 -3.75 -4.37 -6.02
CA THR A 132 -5.09 -4.08 -6.55
C THR A 132 -6.15 -4.62 -5.61
N LEU A 133 -7.21 -3.85 -5.38
CA LEU A 133 -8.36 -4.28 -4.59
C LEU A 133 -9.06 -5.46 -5.27
N ARG A 134 -9.23 -6.54 -4.53
CA ARG A 134 -9.90 -7.78 -4.95
C ARG A 134 -10.75 -8.33 -3.81
N ASP A 135 -11.73 -7.57 -3.38
CA ASP A 135 -12.62 -8.02 -2.30
C ASP A 135 -13.31 -9.33 -2.67
N TRP A 136 -13.53 -10.15 -1.63
CA TRP A 136 -14.24 -11.40 -1.79
C TRP A 136 -15.69 -11.14 -2.18
N VAL A 137 -16.16 -11.84 -3.20
CA VAL A 137 -17.57 -11.81 -3.62
C VAL A 137 -18.26 -13.02 -2.99
N PHE A 138 -19.25 -12.77 -2.15
CA PHE A 138 -20.06 -13.81 -1.51
C PHE A 138 -21.41 -13.95 -2.22
#